data_27cf237c3802519f5ed0c3f4dedbdaa9
#
_entry.id   27cf237c3802519f5ed0c3f4dedbdaa9
#
_cell.length_a   1.000
_cell.length_b   1.000
_cell.length_c   1.000
_cell.angle_alpha   90.00
_cell.angle_beta   90.00
_cell.angle_gamma   90.00
#
_symmetry.space_group_name_H-M   'P 1'
#
loop_
_entity.id
_entity.type
_entity.pdbx_description
1 polymer ?
#
loop_
_entity_poly.entity_id
_entity_poly.type
_entity_poly.pdbx_seq_one_letter_code
_entity_poly.pdbx_strand_id
1 'polypeptide(L)'
;MASYLKISFFCIQTVIMKTSSKIICVQALSSFSLWLDIFLIFTVPVYLWHASPSSIAFLAFCLGAPMLFLGPIIGSLIDRYDVRKTLVSGASLRILSTLGLAVSPDLKSFFLFVIFKGMSTLFYLPSITILVRQLIHADEHKSFFSHVSLFDQSSKILAPLLAGVLTAVLSPKDLFFFSATAVLLTFPLLRSICLSLRTQIKASSIKALPLYLDIIRGLSIFNALPFQLRIGFLYSLLTSLALGIYDPHLASFLAYEGLHPVNFSIIVSATAGGAISAALMMKFKLRNFDEILLRSGALLIFSTALTLTAILVFFQTPGRAYFYPMVWFLNGFGYETLIISSNIILQQLCPTENIGRISLSFRSIQILCVITGPSLGTMLIIAGGRPAPFIVAAGMAFLTASASVMVYLYLQKKQAHTPVS
;
A
#
# COMPACT_ATOMS: atom_id res chain seq x y z
N MET A 1 -41.81 -1.72 6.93
CA MET A 1 -42.13 -0.93 5.73
C MET A 1 -41.06 0.11 5.38
N ALA A 2 -40.55 0.89 6.32
CA ALA A 2 -39.50 1.90 6.05
C ALA A 2 -38.14 1.30 5.56
N SER A 3 -37.76 0.11 5.99
CA SER A 3 -36.53 -0.57 5.55
C SER A 3 -36.63 -1.07 4.10
N TYR A 4 -37.78 -1.52 3.66
CA TYR A 4 -38.03 -1.94 2.27
C TYR A 4 -38.00 -0.76 1.30
N LEU A 5 -38.50 0.38 1.69
CA LEU A 5 -38.48 1.61 0.90
C LEU A 5 -37.05 2.17 0.75
N LYS A 6 -36.21 2.10 1.79
CA LYS A 6 -34.80 2.52 1.69
C LYS A 6 -33.96 1.62 0.79
N ILE A 7 -34.17 0.30 0.84
CA ILE A 7 -33.48 -0.66 -0.04
C ILE A 7 -33.93 -0.48 -1.50
N SER A 8 -35.22 -0.26 -1.74
CA SER A 8 -35.78 0.03 -3.06
C SER A 8 -35.24 1.35 -3.62
N PHE A 9 -35.15 2.39 -2.82
CA PHE A 9 -34.61 3.71 -3.23
C PHE A 9 -33.11 3.63 -3.59
N PHE A 10 -32.33 2.88 -2.81
CA PHE A 10 -30.91 2.66 -3.10
C PHE A 10 -30.72 1.85 -4.41
N CYS A 11 -31.54 0.82 -4.65
CA CYS A 11 -31.53 0.07 -5.90
C CYS A 11 -31.92 0.92 -7.12
N ILE A 12 -32.89 1.83 -6.98
CA ILE A 12 -33.33 2.72 -8.06
C ILE A 12 -32.24 3.75 -8.40
N GLN A 13 -31.59 4.32 -7.39
CA GLN A 13 -30.52 5.29 -7.56
C GLN A 13 -29.28 4.66 -8.23
N THR A 14 -28.97 3.39 -7.95
CA THR A 14 -27.86 2.67 -8.59
C THR A 14 -28.09 2.39 -10.10
N VAL A 15 -29.32 2.34 -10.56
CA VAL A 15 -29.64 2.14 -11.99
C VAL A 15 -29.38 3.41 -12.80
N ILE A 16 -29.55 4.59 -12.24
CA ILE A 16 -29.48 5.90 -12.92
C ILE A 16 -28.03 6.44 -13.00
N MET A 17 -27.10 5.96 -12.14
CA MET A 17 -25.72 6.43 -12.13
C MET A 17 -24.94 6.01 -13.39
N LYS A 18 -24.07 6.89 -13.89
CA LYS A 18 -23.08 6.53 -14.93
C LYS A 18 -22.20 5.38 -14.48
N THR A 19 -21.76 4.51 -15.40
CA THR A 19 -20.91 3.36 -15.09
C THR A 19 -19.60 3.76 -14.41
N SER A 20 -18.98 4.84 -14.85
CA SER A 20 -17.77 5.39 -14.21
C SER A 20 -18.00 5.75 -12.73
N SER A 21 -19.10 6.41 -12.41
CA SER A 21 -19.46 6.76 -11.02
C SER A 21 -19.71 5.52 -10.15
N LYS A 22 -20.33 4.47 -10.71
CA LYS A 22 -20.51 3.19 -9.99
C LYS A 22 -19.20 2.54 -9.64
N ILE A 23 -18.24 2.52 -10.58
CA ILE A 23 -16.91 1.94 -10.36
C ILE A 23 -16.15 2.78 -9.33
N ILE A 24 -16.23 4.11 -9.37
CA ILE A 24 -15.61 5.00 -8.37
C ILE A 24 -16.18 4.70 -6.97
N CYS A 25 -17.51 4.55 -6.82
CA CYS A 25 -18.10 4.19 -5.53
C CYS A 25 -17.64 2.82 -5.02
N VAL A 26 -17.56 1.82 -5.92
CA VAL A 26 -17.01 0.49 -5.57
C VAL A 26 -15.56 0.61 -5.09
N GLN A 27 -14.74 1.38 -5.79
CA GLN A 27 -13.34 1.60 -5.41
C GLN A 27 -13.22 2.35 -4.08
N ALA A 28 -14.03 3.39 -3.85
CA ALA A 28 -14.02 4.14 -2.60
C ALA A 28 -14.36 3.26 -1.38
N LEU A 29 -15.45 2.47 -1.46
CA LEU A 29 -15.83 1.53 -0.41
C LEU A 29 -14.77 0.43 -0.21
N SER A 30 -14.20 -0.05 -1.31
CA SER A 30 -13.13 -1.05 -1.27
C SER A 30 -11.85 -0.51 -0.66
N SER A 31 -11.44 0.72 -0.97
CA SER A 31 -10.28 1.37 -0.37
C SER A 31 -10.49 1.60 1.14
N PHE A 32 -11.67 2.09 1.53
CA PHE A 32 -11.98 2.26 2.95
C PHE A 32 -11.88 0.94 3.72
N SER A 33 -12.53 -0.12 3.22
CA SER A 33 -12.43 -1.46 3.82
C SER A 33 -10.98 -1.98 3.83
N LEU A 34 -10.18 -1.73 2.78
CA LEU A 34 -8.80 -2.18 2.70
C LEU A 34 -7.94 -1.55 3.80
N TRP A 35 -8.01 -0.23 3.95
CA TRP A 35 -7.20 0.50 4.93
C TRP A 35 -7.65 0.22 6.36
N LEU A 36 -8.96 0.03 6.57
CA LEU A 36 -9.49 -0.41 7.86
C LEU A 36 -8.99 -1.81 8.21
N ASP A 37 -9.05 -2.76 7.26
CA ASP A 37 -8.58 -4.14 7.49
C ASP A 37 -7.07 -4.18 7.76
N ILE A 38 -6.26 -3.45 6.98
CA ILE A 38 -4.81 -3.39 7.20
C ILE A 38 -4.52 -2.87 8.61
N PHE A 39 -5.17 -1.78 9.02
CA PHE A 39 -5.02 -1.23 10.36
C PHE A 39 -5.38 -2.26 11.44
N LEU A 40 -6.53 -2.93 11.30
CA LEU A 40 -7.02 -3.89 12.29
C LEU A 40 -6.19 -5.18 12.33
N ILE A 41 -5.70 -5.67 11.18
CA ILE A 41 -4.87 -6.88 11.10
C ILE A 41 -3.60 -6.73 11.96
N PHE A 42 -3.01 -5.54 12.02
CA PHE A 42 -1.83 -5.29 12.85
C PHE A 42 -2.17 -4.81 14.26
N THR A 43 -3.33 -4.20 14.48
CA THR A 43 -3.76 -3.67 15.78
C THR A 43 -4.36 -4.78 16.68
N VAL A 44 -5.33 -5.54 16.16
CA VAL A 44 -6.08 -6.53 16.96
C VAL A 44 -5.16 -7.56 17.62
N PRO A 45 -4.19 -8.20 16.94
CA PRO A 45 -3.32 -9.19 17.58
C PRO A 45 -2.46 -8.60 18.68
N VAL A 46 -2.01 -7.37 18.52
CA VAL A 46 -1.15 -6.69 19.49
C VAL A 46 -1.92 -6.34 20.76
N TYR A 47 -3.06 -5.67 20.62
CA TYR A 47 -3.80 -5.15 21.76
C TYR A 47 -4.72 -6.17 22.43
N LEU A 48 -5.21 -7.18 21.69
CA LEU A 48 -6.12 -8.17 22.22
C LEU A 48 -5.39 -9.44 22.70
N TRP A 49 -4.37 -9.90 21.96
CA TRP A 49 -3.66 -11.16 22.25
C TRP A 49 -2.20 -10.98 22.63
N HIS A 50 -1.73 -9.73 22.81
CA HIS A 50 -0.34 -9.41 23.16
C HIS A 50 0.67 -10.11 22.25
N ALA A 51 0.37 -10.12 20.94
CA ALA A 51 1.14 -10.84 19.93
C ALA A 51 2.62 -10.42 19.94
N SER A 52 3.50 -11.41 19.88
CA SER A 52 4.94 -11.19 19.81
C SER A 52 5.36 -10.53 18.48
N PRO A 53 6.52 -9.88 18.41
CA PRO A 53 7.06 -9.37 17.14
C PRO A 53 7.17 -10.42 16.05
N SER A 54 7.50 -11.68 16.40
CA SER A 54 7.52 -12.81 15.47
C SER A 54 6.15 -13.13 14.88
N SER A 55 5.09 -13.01 15.70
CA SER A 55 3.71 -13.19 15.25
C SER A 55 3.30 -12.09 14.28
N ILE A 56 3.75 -10.85 14.50
CA ILE A 56 3.49 -9.71 13.60
C ILE A 56 4.21 -9.91 12.26
N ALA A 57 5.47 -10.37 12.27
CA ALA A 57 6.19 -10.73 11.06
C ALA A 57 5.47 -11.84 10.28
N PHE A 58 4.96 -12.84 10.99
CA PHE A 58 4.20 -13.93 10.38
C PHE A 58 2.85 -13.46 9.80
N LEU A 59 2.17 -12.49 10.43
CA LEU A 59 0.98 -11.84 9.87
C LEU A 59 1.26 -11.15 8.53
N ALA A 60 2.34 -10.37 8.47
CA ALA A 60 2.75 -9.71 7.24
C ALA A 60 3.06 -10.73 6.14
N PHE A 61 3.75 -11.83 6.50
CA PHE A 61 3.98 -12.96 5.60
C PHE A 61 2.66 -13.59 5.13
N CYS A 62 1.73 -13.92 6.04
CA CYS A 62 0.43 -14.50 5.70
C CYS A 62 -0.38 -13.62 4.74
N LEU A 63 -0.31 -12.30 4.89
CA LEU A 63 -1.00 -11.35 4.02
C LEU A 63 -0.38 -11.30 2.62
N GLY A 64 0.96 -11.33 2.52
CA GLY A 64 1.69 -11.18 1.27
C GLY A 64 1.99 -12.49 0.53
N ALA A 65 2.13 -13.60 1.24
CA ALA A 65 2.50 -14.90 0.68
C ALA A 65 1.57 -15.39 -0.44
N PRO A 66 0.23 -15.24 -0.37
CA PRO A 66 -0.64 -15.61 -1.47
C PRO A 66 -0.26 -14.90 -2.78
N MET A 67 0.06 -13.62 -2.71
CA MET A 67 0.44 -12.86 -3.91
C MET A 67 1.75 -13.35 -4.51
N LEU A 68 2.71 -13.72 -3.66
CA LEU A 68 4.02 -14.22 -4.10
C LEU A 68 3.92 -15.61 -4.75
N PHE A 69 3.20 -16.55 -4.12
CA PHE A 69 3.16 -17.95 -4.52
C PHE A 69 2.06 -18.28 -5.52
N LEU A 70 0.88 -17.67 -5.36
CA LEU A 70 -0.31 -17.97 -6.17
C LEU A 70 -0.57 -16.94 -7.27
N GLY A 71 0.07 -15.76 -7.22
CA GLY A 71 -0.14 -14.68 -8.18
C GLY A 71 -0.03 -15.12 -9.64
N PRO A 72 1.03 -15.83 -10.06
CA PRO A 72 1.18 -16.31 -11.44
C PRO A 72 0.09 -17.30 -11.86
N ILE A 73 -0.31 -18.20 -10.94
CA ILE A 73 -1.32 -19.22 -11.19
C ILE A 73 -2.69 -18.55 -11.36
N ILE A 74 -3.05 -17.68 -10.44
CA ILE A 74 -4.34 -16.99 -10.44
C ILE A 74 -4.42 -15.98 -11.60
N GLY A 75 -3.32 -15.29 -11.92
CA GLY A 75 -3.25 -14.42 -13.10
C GLY A 75 -3.61 -15.17 -14.37
N SER A 76 -3.01 -16.34 -14.61
CA SER A 76 -3.33 -17.19 -15.76
C SER A 76 -4.77 -17.73 -15.73
N LEU A 77 -5.32 -17.93 -14.55
CA LEU A 77 -6.71 -18.36 -14.36
C LEU A 77 -7.70 -17.25 -14.73
N ILE A 78 -7.44 -16.02 -14.27
CA ILE A 78 -8.29 -14.85 -14.56
C ILE A 78 -8.37 -14.58 -16.06
N ASP A 79 -7.28 -14.81 -16.80
CA ASP A 79 -7.25 -14.66 -18.26
C ASP A 79 -8.15 -15.67 -18.98
N ARG A 80 -8.50 -16.78 -18.35
CA ARG A 80 -9.32 -17.86 -18.90
C ARG A 80 -10.80 -17.81 -18.48
N TYR A 81 -11.08 -17.16 -17.36
CA TYR A 81 -12.42 -17.10 -16.78
C TYR A 81 -13.12 -15.77 -17.05
N ASP A 82 -14.43 -15.76 -16.91
CA ASP A 82 -15.25 -14.55 -17.01
C ASP A 82 -14.85 -13.57 -15.87
N VAL A 83 -14.38 -12.40 -16.25
CA VAL A 83 -13.96 -11.32 -15.32
C VAL A 83 -15.04 -10.99 -14.28
N ARG A 84 -16.32 -11.12 -14.63
CA ARG A 84 -17.45 -10.92 -13.71
C ARG A 84 -17.44 -11.94 -12.58
N LYS A 85 -17.21 -13.22 -12.92
CA LYS A 85 -17.16 -14.31 -11.94
C LYS A 85 -15.96 -14.15 -11.01
N THR A 86 -14.80 -13.85 -11.57
CA THR A 86 -13.57 -13.65 -10.78
C THR A 86 -13.66 -12.44 -9.86
N LEU A 87 -14.28 -11.33 -10.32
CA LEU A 87 -14.51 -10.16 -9.50
C LEU A 87 -15.45 -10.43 -8.32
N VAL A 88 -16.59 -11.08 -8.59
CA VAL A 88 -17.57 -11.43 -7.55
C VAL A 88 -16.96 -12.45 -6.57
N SER A 89 -16.21 -13.45 -7.05
CA SER A 89 -15.52 -14.42 -6.18
C SER A 89 -14.50 -13.72 -5.28
N GLY A 90 -13.71 -12.77 -5.83
CA GLY A 90 -12.75 -11.99 -5.04
C GLY A 90 -13.44 -11.14 -3.97
N ALA A 91 -14.54 -10.46 -4.30
CA ALA A 91 -15.32 -9.69 -3.35
C ALA A 91 -15.97 -10.57 -2.27
N SER A 92 -16.52 -11.73 -2.66
CA SER A 92 -17.10 -12.70 -1.70
C SER A 92 -16.04 -13.25 -0.75
N LEU A 93 -14.88 -13.67 -1.26
CA LEU A 93 -13.77 -14.16 -0.44
C LEU A 93 -13.27 -13.08 0.51
N ARG A 94 -13.28 -11.81 0.08
CA ARG A 94 -12.91 -10.67 0.91
C ARG A 94 -13.88 -10.49 2.09
N ILE A 95 -15.19 -10.58 1.87
CA ILE A 95 -16.18 -10.50 2.95
C ILE A 95 -16.01 -11.69 3.90
N LEU A 96 -15.94 -12.91 3.38
CA LEU A 96 -15.82 -14.12 4.20
C LEU A 96 -14.56 -14.10 5.06
N SER A 97 -13.42 -13.69 4.49
CA SER A 97 -12.18 -13.56 5.26
C SER A 97 -12.27 -12.46 6.32
N THR A 98 -12.87 -11.30 6.01
CA THR A 98 -13.06 -10.21 6.99
C THR A 98 -14.01 -10.61 8.13
N LEU A 99 -15.11 -11.29 7.82
CA LEU A 99 -16.00 -11.86 8.86
C LEU A 99 -15.28 -12.92 9.68
N GLY A 100 -14.48 -13.78 9.05
CA GLY A 100 -13.63 -14.74 9.76
C GLY A 100 -12.67 -14.07 10.73
N LEU A 101 -12.05 -12.94 10.35
CA LEU A 101 -11.20 -12.14 11.24
C LEU A 101 -12.00 -11.60 12.44
N ALA A 102 -13.23 -11.13 12.22
CA ALA A 102 -14.12 -10.64 13.29
C ALA A 102 -14.42 -11.71 14.35
N VAL A 103 -14.67 -12.94 13.92
CA VAL A 103 -15.08 -14.04 14.84
C VAL A 103 -13.92 -14.92 15.30
N SER A 104 -12.67 -14.65 14.87
CA SER A 104 -11.50 -15.46 15.24
C SER A 104 -11.34 -15.54 16.76
N PRO A 105 -11.34 -16.74 17.37
CA PRO A 105 -11.19 -16.86 18.82
C PRO A 105 -9.74 -16.67 19.27
N ASP A 106 -8.78 -16.98 18.43
CA ASP A 106 -7.35 -16.99 18.74
C ASP A 106 -6.48 -16.51 17.57
N LEU A 107 -5.20 -16.32 17.82
CA LEU A 107 -4.24 -15.85 16.86
C LEU A 107 -4.01 -16.84 15.68
N LYS A 108 -4.19 -18.16 15.93
CA LYS A 108 -3.97 -19.17 14.87
C LYS A 108 -5.06 -19.12 13.81
N SER A 109 -6.33 -19.05 14.25
CA SER A 109 -7.48 -18.88 13.34
C SER A 109 -7.39 -17.54 12.62
N PHE A 110 -6.91 -16.49 13.30
CA PHE A 110 -6.69 -15.18 12.71
C PHE A 110 -5.67 -15.23 11.56
N PHE A 111 -4.54 -15.92 11.72
CA PHE A 111 -3.56 -16.11 10.63
C PHE A 111 -4.19 -16.75 9.40
N LEU A 112 -5.04 -17.78 9.60
CA LEU A 112 -5.73 -18.45 8.50
C LEU A 112 -6.59 -17.48 7.70
N PHE A 113 -7.39 -16.64 8.38
CA PHE A 113 -8.24 -15.66 7.71
C PHE A 113 -7.44 -14.52 7.08
N VAL A 114 -6.26 -14.15 7.60
CA VAL A 114 -5.33 -13.22 6.95
C VAL A 114 -4.82 -13.78 5.62
N ILE A 115 -4.50 -15.10 5.54
CA ILE A 115 -4.13 -15.76 4.27
C ILE A 115 -5.28 -15.64 3.26
N PHE A 116 -6.52 -15.97 3.65
CA PHE A 116 -7.69 -15.82 2.77
C PHE A 116 -7.92 -14.38 2.34
N LYS A 117 -7.62 -13.42 3.22
CA LYS A 117 -7.66 -11.99 2.89
C LYS A 117 -6.65 -11.63 1.81
N GLY A 118 -5.40 -12.10 1.92
CA GLY A 118 -4.37 -11.97 0.89
C GLY A 118 -4.81 -12.61 -0.44
N MET A 119 -5.40 -13.81 -0.39
CA MET A 119 -5.93 -14.49 -1.58
C MET A 119 -7.05 -13.69 -2.26
N SER A 120 -7.94 -13.05 -1.50
CA SER A 120 -9.04 -12.26 -2.08
C SER A 120 -8.52 -11.13 -2.98
N THR A 121 -7.38 -10.55 -2.65
CA THR A 121 -6.73 -9.49 -3.41
C THR A 121 -6.27 -9.96 -4.79
N LEU A 122 -5.84 -11.23 -4.91
CA LEU A 122 -5.41 -11.84 -6.18
C LEU A 122 -6.54 -11.92 -7.21
N PHE A 123 -7.76 -12.13 -6.77
CA PHE A 123 -8.92 -12.17 -7.65
C PHE A 123 -9.49 -10.78 -7.93
N TYR A 124 -9.54 -9.92 -6.90
CA TYR A 124 -10.21 -8.64 -6.99
C TYR A 124 -9.45 -7.61 -7.83
N LEU A 125 -8.15 -7.38 -7.54
CA LEU A 125 -7.37 -6.31 -8.18
C LEU A 125 -7.22 -6.46 -9.70
N PRO A 126 -6.81 -7.63 -10.25
CA PRO A 126 -6.74 -7.78 -11.70
C PRO A 126 -8.09 -7.64 -12.37
N SER A 127 -9.14 -8.22 -11.77
CA SER A 127 -10.49 -8.19 -12.32
C SER A 127 -11.03 -6.77 -12.42
N ILE A 128 -10.87 -5.94 -11.39
CA ILE A 128 -11.31 -4.54 -11.44
C ILE A 128 -10.49 -3.71 -12.44
N THR A 129 -9.20 -3.99 -12.59
CA THR A 129 -8.33 -3.32 -13.56
C THR A 129 -8.79 -3.61 -15.00
N ILE A 130 -9.11 -4.87 -15.32
CA ILE A 130 -9.65 -5.26 -16.62
C ILE A 130 -10.99 -4.56 -16.86
N LEU A 131 -11.87 -4.53 -15.88
CA LEU A 131 -13.19 -3.92 -15.94
C LEU A 131 -13.11 -2.41 -16.20
N VAL A 132 -12.21 -1.70 -15.51
CA VAL A 132 -11.94 -0.26 -15.72
C VAL A 132 -11.50 -0.01 -17.15
N ARG A 133 -10.54 -0.79 -17.66
CA ARG A 133 -10.03 -0.64 -19.03
C ARG A 133 -11.12 -0.83 -20.10
N GLN A 134 -12.13 -1.64 -19.81
CA GLN A 134 -13.19 -1.97 -20.76
C GLN A 134 -14.38 -1.01 -20.72
N LEU A 135 -14.68 -0.45 -19.55
CA LEU A 135 -15.89 0.35 -19.32
C LEU A 135 -15.65 1.85 -19.23
N ILE A 136 -14.40 2.26 -19.03
CA ILE A 136 -14.05 3.69 -18.95
C ILE A 136 -13.37 4.11 -20.24
N HIS A 137 -13.88 5.15 -20.89
CA HIS A 137 -13.28 5.71 -22.09
C HIS A 137 -11.91 6.32 -21.78
N ALA A 138 -10.97 6.26 -22.73
CA ALA A 138 -9.61 6.75 -22.56
C ALA A 138 -9.56 8.21 -22.12
N ASP A 139 -10.45 9.05 -22.63
CA ASP A 139 -10.55 10.47 -22.30
C ASP A 139 -10.96 10.72 -20.82
N GLU A 140 -11.70 9.79 -20.22
CA GLU A 140 -12.14 9.85 -18.83
C GLU A 140 -11.10 9.26 -17.85
N HIS A 141 -10.08 8.52 -18.32
CA HIS A 141 -9.12 7.81 -17.46
C HIS A 141 -8.44 8.75 -16.47
N LYS A 142 -7.99 9.93 -16.91
CA LYS A 142 -7.30 10.90 -16.04
C LYS A 142 -8.18 11.35 -14.88
N SER A 143 -9.42 11.71 -15.17
CA SER A 143 -10.40 12.13 -14.16
C SER A 143 -10.76 10.95 -13.24
N PHE A 144 -11.01 9.77 -13.80
CA PHE A 144 -11.34 8.56 -13.07
C PHE A 144 -10.25 8.19 -12.06
N PHE A 145 -9.00 8.05 -12.50
CA PHE A 145 -7.90 7.69 -11.61
C PHE A 145 -7.60 8.76 -10.57
N SER A 146 -7.84 10.05 -10.87
CA SER A 146 -7.73 11.12 -9.89
C SER A 146 -8.75 10.95 -8.75
N HIS A 147 -10.00 10.62 -9.06
CA HIS A 147 -11.01 10.36 -8.03
C HIS A 147 -10.70 9.10 -7.21
N VAL A 148 -10.29 8.01 -7.86
CA VAL A 148 -9.89 6.77 -7.16
C VAL A 148 -8.73 7.04 -6.20
N SER A 149 -7.70 7.77 -6.64
CA SER A 149 -6.57 8.15 -5.80
C SER A 149 -6.99 9.02 -4.62
N LEU A 150 -7.88 10.00 -4.85
CA LEU A 150 -8.40 10.85 -3.78
C LEU A 150 -9.12 10.02 -2.70
N PHE A 151 -10.01 9.10 -3.10
CA PHE A 151 -10.70 8.23 -2.17
C PHE A 151 -9.76 7.28 -1.44
N ASP A 152 -8.73 6.76 -2.12
CA ASP A 152 -7.73 5.89 -1.49
C ASP A 152 -6.94 6.65 -0.41
N GLN A 153 -6.42 7.83 -0.72
CA GLN A 153 -5.69 8.66 0.24
C GLN A 153 -6.58 9.14 1.40
N SER A 154 -7.84 9.50 1.11
CA SER A 154 -8.79 9.83 2.17
C SER A 154 -9.07 8.64 3.08
N SER A 155 -9.17 7.44 2.52
CA SER A 155 -9.41 6.21 3.28
C SER A 155 -8.24 5.86 4.19
N LYS A 156 -7.00 6.12 3.78
CA LYS A 156 -5.79 5.93 4.62
C LYS A 156 -5.85 6.76 5.91
N ILE A 157 -6.50 7.92 5.87
CA ILE A 157 -6.67 8.78 7.04
C ILE A 157 -7.92 8.40 7.83
N LEU A 158 -9.06 8.31 7.13
CA LEU A 158 -10.36 8.19 7.77
C LEU A 158 -10.57 6.82 8.41
N ALA A 159 -10.11 5.74 7.80
CA ALA A 159 -10.32 4.40 8.32
C ALA A 159 -9.61 4.16 9.66
N PRO A 160 -8.30 4.44 9.83
CA PRO A 160 -7.65 4.34 11.12
C PRO A 160 -8.20 5.30 12.18
N LEU A 161 -8.54 6.55 11.81
CA LEU A 161 -9.14 7.52 12.75
C LEU A 161 -10.49 7.03 13.26
N LEU A 162 -11.36 6.56 12.35
CA LEU A 162 -12.65 5.99 12.72
C LEU A 162 -12.46 4.77 13.62
N ALA A 163 -11.54 3.88 13.28
CA ALA A 163 -11.22 2.72 14.11
C ALA A 163 -10.77 3.16 15.51
N GLY A 164 -9.84 4.12 15.60
CA GLY A 164 -9.34 4.64 16.88
C GLY A 164 -10.44 5.21 17.77
N VAL A 165 -11.37 5.98 17.20
CA VAL A 165 -12.52 6.55 17.95
C VAL A 165 -13.49 5.44 18.39
N LEU A 166 -13.81 4.51 17.48
CA LEU A 166 -14.75 3.42 17.79
C LEU A 166 -14.21 2.41 18.80
N THR A 167 -12.90 2.24 18.90
CA THR A 167 -12.29 1.37 19.94
C THR A 167 -12.48 1.88 21.38
N ALA A 168 -12.95 3.11 21.55
CA ALA A 168 -13.36 3.62 22.87
C ALA A 168 -14.66 2.96 23.39
N VAL A 169 -15.51 2.44 22.50
CA VAL A 169 -16.83 1.86 22.84
C VAL A 169 -17.04 0.44 22.32
N LEU A 170 -16.25 -0.01 21.34
CA LEU A 170 -16.35 -1.32 20.69
C LEU A 170 -15.03 -2.09 20.83
N SER A 171 -15.13 -3.42 20.83
CA SER A 171 -13.92 -4.24 20.68
C SER A 171 -13.26 -3.98 19.33
N PRO A 172 -11.91 -3.89 19.26
CA PRO A 172 -11.19 -3.75 17.99
C PRO A 172 -11.59 -4.81 16.95
N LYS A 173 -11.95 -6.03 17.36
CA LYS A 173 -12.43 -7.09 16.47
C LYS A 173 -13.78 -6.76 15.81
N ASP A 174 -14.68 -6.08 16.52
CA ASP A 174 -16.01 -5.77 16.02
C ASP A 174 -15.96 -4.79 14.83
N LEU A 175 -14.85 -4.05 14.71
CA LEU A 175 -14.64 -3.13 13.60
C LEU A 175 -14.47 -3.83 12.25
N PHE A 176 -14.12 -5.12 12.23
CA PHE A 176 -14.15 -5.90 11.01
C PHE A 176 -15.56 -6.05 10.41
N PHE A 177 -16.62 -5.98 11.23
CA PHE A 177 -18.00 -5.98 10.72
C PHE A 177 -18.29 -4.69 9.92
N PHE A 178 -17.73 -3.55 10.32
CA PHE A 178 -17.86 -2.29 9.53
C PHE A 178 -17.13 -2.44 8.19
N SER A 179 -15.93 -3.02 8.19
CA SER A 179 -15.19 -3.31 6.96
C SER A 179 -15.96 -4.27 6.05
N ALA A 180 -16.48 -5.37 6.58
CA ALA A 180 -17.29 -6.33 5.84
C ALA A 180 -18.55 -5.68 5.25
N THR A 181 -19.21 -4.81 6.01
CA THR A 181 -20.39 -4.05 5.56
C THR A 181 -20.03 -3.13 4.40
N ALA A 182 -18.90 -2.42 4.45
CA ALA A 182 -18.46 -1.56 3.36
C ALA A 182 -18.27 -2.37 2.05
N VAL A 183 -17.70 -3.58 2.11
CA VAL A 183 -17.58 -4.46 0.94
C VAL A 183 -18.94 -4.99 0.51
N LEU A 184 -19.82 -5.37 1.44
CA LEU A 184 -21.16 -5.85 1.12
C LEU A 184 -21.97 -4.82 0.33
N LEU A 185 -21.85 -3.53 0.68
CA LEU A 185 -22.49 -2.43 -0.04
C LEU A 185 -21.98 -2.28 -1.49
N THR A 186 -20.84 -2.87 -1.85
CA THR A 186 -20.39 -2.87 -3.25
C THR A 186 -21.16 -3.85 -4.13
N PHE A 187 -21.80 -4.89 -3.58
CA PHE A 187 -22.43 -5.96 -4.37
C PHE A 187 -23.55 -5.49 -5.30
N PRO A 188 -24.50 -4.66 -4.87
CA PRO A 188 -25.52 -4.13 -5.78
C PRO A 188 -24.92 -3.35 -6.95
N LEU A 189 -23.86 -2.58 -6.68
CA LEU A 189 -23.11 -1.82 -7.68
C LEU A 189 -22.39 -2.76 -8.64
N LEU A 190 -21.67 -3.76 -8.13
CA LEU A 190 -20.97 -4.78 -8.91
C LEU A 190 -21.94 -5.55 -9.81
N ARG A 191 -23.09 -5.96 -9.27
CA ARG A 191 -24.15 -6.61 -10.06
C ARG A 191 -24.61 -5.74 -11.22
N SER A 192 -24.89 -4.45 -10.95
CA SER A 192 -25.29 -3.49 -11.98
C SER A 192 -24.22 -3.31 -13.06
N ILE A 193 -22.95 -3.22 -12.66
CA ILE A 193 -21.80 -3.11 -13.58
C ILE A 193 -21.66 -4.39 -14.42
N CYS A 194 -21.74 -5.57 -13.79
CA CYS A 194 -21.65 -6.85 -14.48
C CYS A 194 -22.76 -7.06 -15.50
N LEU A 195 -23.97 -6.54 -15.26
CA LEU A 195 -25.09 -6.60 -16.20
C LEU A 195 -24.89 -5.67 -17.40
N SER A 196 -24.17 -4.57 -17.26
CA SER A 196 -23.87 -3.65 -18.35
C SER A 196 -22.80 -4.19 -19.33
N LEU A 197 -22.06 -5.21 -18.95
CA LEU A 197 -21.09 -5.91 -19.81
C LEU A 197 -21.84 -6.82 -20.79
N ARG A 198 -22.09 -6.32 -21.99
CA ARG A 198 -22.91 -7.01 -23.03
C ARG A 198 -22.27 -8.22 -23.69
N THR A 199 -20.98 -8.45 -23.56
CA THR A 199 -20.27 -9.51 -24.30
C THR A 199 -19.34 -10.30 -23.37
N GLN A 200 -19.36 -11.62 -23.55
CA GLN A 200 -18.29 -12.49 -23.09
C GLN A 200 -16.99 -11.99 -23.74
N ILE A 201 -16.14 -11.35 -22.98
CA ILE A 201 -14.83 -10.99 -23.45
C ILE A 201 -14.06 -12.30 -23.45
N LYS A 202 -13.93 -12.90 -24.64
CA LYS A 202 -12.92 -13.92 -24.86
C LYS A 202 -11.60 -13.31 -24.41
N ALA A 203 -11.03 -13.83 -23.34
CA ALA A 203 -9.68 -13.52 -22.93
C ALA A 203 -8.80 -13.63 -24.17
N SER A 204 -8.15 -12.53 -24.54
CA SER A 204 -7.13 -12.59 -25.58
C SER A 204 -6.12 -13.61 -25.08
N SER A 205 -5.81 -14.59 -25.93
CA SER A 205 -4.82 -15.60 -25.65
C SER A 205 -3.41 -15.00 -25.69
N ILE A 206 -3.15 -14.02 -24.83
CA ILE A 206 -1.79 -13.64 -24.51
C ILE A 206 -1.26 -14.84 -23.74
N LYS A 207 -0.35 -15.59 -24.36
CA LYS A 207 0.41 -16.64 -23.70
C LYS A 207 1.11 -15.96 -22.52
N ALA A 208 0.47 -15.99 -21.35
CA ALA A 208 1.07 -15.49 -20.13
C ALA A 208 2.32 -16.35 -19.91
N LEU A 209 3.49 -15.78 -20.17
CA LEU A 209 4.72 -16.38 -19.72
C LEU A 209 4.62 -16.48 -18.19
N PRO A 210 5.14 -17.54 -17.58
CA PRO A 210 5.20 -17.64 -16.13
C PRO A 210 5.83 -16.36 -15.57
N LEU A 211 5.20 -15.75 -14.56
CA LEU A 211 5.62 -14.46 -13.97
C LEU A 211 7.12 -14.45 -13.60
N TYR A 212 7.67 -15.60 -13.16
CA TYR A 212 9.09 -15.72 -12.84
C TYR A 212 10.00 -15.50 -14.05
N LEU A 213 9.59 -15.93 -15.25
CA LEU A 213 10.35 -15.69 -16.48
C LEU A 213 10.30 -14.22 -16.89
N ASP A 214 9.17 -13.55 -16.69
CA ASP A 214 9.05 -12.12 -16.95
C ASP A 214 9.84 -11.29 -15.94
N ILE A 215 9.92 -11.70 -14.67
CA ILE A 215 10.79 -11.10 -13.65
C ILE A 215 12.26 -11.28 -14.04
N ILE A 216 12.69 -12.49 -14.39
CA ILE A 216 14.08 -12.78 -14.79
C ILE A 216 14.46 -11.98 -16.04
N ARG A 217 13.58 -11.91 -17.04
CA ARG A 217 13.79 -11.09 -18.24
C ARG A 217 13.81 -9.60 -17.92
N GLY A 218 12.96 -9.12 -17.02
CA GLY A 218 12.99 -7.75 -16.52
C GLY A 218 14.32 -7.42 -15.85
N LEU A 219 14.85 -8.34 -15.04
CA LEU A 219 16.17 -8.19 -14.40
C LEU A 219 17.32 -8.20 -15.40
N SER A 220 17.26 -9.00 -16.46
CA SER A 220 18.28 -8.99 -17.52
C SER A 220 18.31 -7.66 -18.27
N ILE A 221 17.16 -7.05 -18.51
CA ILE A 221 17.03 -5.72 -19.12
C ILE A 221 17.56 -4.62 -18.18
N PHE A 222 17.53 -4.85 -16.86
CA PHE A 222 17.97 -3.87 -15.86
C PHE A 222 19.40 -3.35 -16.09
N ASN A 223 20.31 -4.22 -16.54
CA ASN A 223 21.70 -3.83 -16.84
C ASN A 223 21.83 -2.89 -18.05
N ALA A 224 20.86 -2.91 -18.96
CA ALA A 224 20.80 -2.02 -20.12
C ALA A 224 20.18 -0.65 -19.82
N LEU A 225 19.60 -0.46 -18.62
CA LEU A 225 18.98 0.80 -18.24
C LEU A 225 20.00 1.89 -17.95
N PRO A 226 19.63 3.17 -18.15
CA PRO A 226 20.45 4.31 -17.74
C PRO A 226 20.86 4.21 -16.26
N PHE A 227 22.09 4.60 -15.96
CA PHE A 227 22.67 4.54 -14.61
C PHE A 227 21.78 5.19 -13.55
N GLN A 228 21.22 6.37 -13.86
CA GLN A 228 20.32 7.10 -12.95
C GLN A 228 19.08 6.29 -12.58
N LEU A 229 18.52 5.54 -13.53
CA LEU A 229 17.34 4.71 -13.31
C LEU A 229 17.68 3.48 -12.47
N ARG A 230 18.81 2.81 -12.74
CA ARG A 230 19.29 1.66 -11.95
C ARG A 230 19.49 2.03 -10.49
N ILE A 231 20.16 3.15 -10.23
CA ILE A 231 20.38 3.63 -8.86
C ILE A 231 19.05 4.03 -8.22
N GLY A 232 18.15 4.69 -8.97
CA GLY A 232 16.82 5.03 -8.47
C GLY A 232 16.03 3.81 -7.99
N PHE A 233 16.10 2.71 -8.73
CA PHE A 233 15.50 1.45 -8.31
C PHE A 233 16.13 0.89 -7.04
N LEU A 234 17.46 0.90 -6.94
CA LEU A 234 18.15 0.44 -5.73
C LEU A 234 17.72 1.24 -4.50
N TYR A 235 17.65 2.57 -4.61
CA TYR A 235 17.19 3.42 -3.51
C TYR A 235 15.74 3.12 -3.10
N SER A 236 14.85 2.91 -4.08
CA SER A 236 13.47 2.55 -3.79
C SER A 236 13.34 1.18 -3.12
N LEU A 237 14.17 0.20 -3.51
CA LEU A 237 14.20 -1.12 -2.87
C LEU A 237 14.71 -1.04 -1.43
N LEU A 238 15.80 -0.32 -1.19
CA LEU A 238 16.36 -0.11 0.15
C LEU A 238 15.34 0.61 1.05
N THR A 239 14.61 1.58 0.52
CA THR A 239 13.57 2.28 1.28
C THR A 239 12.35 1.38 1.54
N SER A 240 11.96 0.55 0.58
CA SER A 240 10.88 -0.43 0.77
C SER A 240 11.26 -1.48 1.82
N LEU A 241 12.51 -1.91 1.83
CA LEU A 241 13.03 -2.82 2.85
C LEU A 241 13.07 -2.13 4.23
N ALA A 242 13.57 -0.89 4.30
CA ALA A 242 13.57 -0.10 5.53
C ALA A 242 12.15 0.05 6.09
N LEU A 243 11.16 0.38 5.24
CA LEU A 243 9.75 0.43 5.62
C LEU A 243 9.26 -0.92 6.17
N GLY A 244 9.54 -2.01 5.46
CA GLY A 244 9.16 -3.35 5.88
C GLY A 244 9.74 -3.76 7.24
N ILE A 245 10.93 -3.29 7.59
CA ILE A 245 11.62 -3.60 8.85
C ILE A 245 10.87 -3.01 10.06
N TYR A 246 10.38 -1.78 10.00
CA TYR A 246 9.80 -1.11 11.18
C TYR A 246 8.27 -0.98 11.15
N ASP A 247 7.66 -0.75 10.00
CA ASP A 247 6.26 -0.36 9.89
C ASP A 247 5.27 -1.40 10.46
N PRO A 248 5.39 -2.70 10.17
CA PRO A 248 4.52 -3.73 10.74
C PRO A 248 4.67 -3.87 12.27
N HIS A 249 5.80 -3.48 12.84
CA HIS A 249 6.07 -3.53 14.26
C HIS A 249 5.60 -2.27 15.02
N LEU A 250 5.12 -1.25 14.32
CA LEU A 250 4.73 0.03 14.92
C LEU A 250 3.63 -0.14 15.98
N ALA A 251 2.58 -0.91 15.68
CA ALA A 251 1.51 -1.18 16.64
C ALA A 251 2.04 -1.89 17.91
N SER A 252 2.90 -2.91 17.72
CA SER A 252 3.55 -3.65 18.82
C SER A 252 4.45 -2.74 19.65
N PHE A 253 5.16 -1.83 19.01
CA PHE A 253 6.01 -0.85 19.66
C PHE A 253 5.18 0.11 20.55
N LEU A 254 4.11 0.69 20.02
CA LEU A 254 3.26 1.63 20.74
C LEU A 254 2.51 0.96 21.90
N ALA A 255 2.05 -0.29 21.73
CA ALA A 255 1.42 -1.06 22.78
C ALA A 255 2.39 -1.34 23.95
N TYR A 256 3.67 -1.61 23.65
CA TYR A 256 4.69 -1.77 24.68
C TYR A 256 4.97 -0.47 25.44
N GLU A 257 4.91 0.66 24.75
CA GLU A 257 4.99 1.98 25.35
C GLU A 257 3.78 2.31 26.26
N GLY A 258 2.81 1.40 26.37
CA GLY A 258 1.57 1.58 27.14
C GLY A 258 0.57 2.54 26.46
N LEU A 259 0.74 2.82 25.17
CA LEU A 259 -0.13 3.74 24.44
C LEU A 259 -1.40 3.02 23.95
N HIS A 260 -2.53 3.69 24.09
CA HIS A 260 -3.84 3.19 23.65
C HIS A 260 -3.90 3.10 22.10
N PRO A 261 -4.70 2.18 21.52
CA PRO A 261 -4.90 2.05 20.05
C PRO A 261 -5.22 3.37 19.32
N VAL A 262 -5.87 4.32 19.98
CA VAL A 262 -6.13 5.67 19.45
C VAL A 262 -4.84 6.38 19.05
N ASN A 263 -3.76 6.26 19.83
CA ASN A 263 -2.48 6.87 19.47
C ASN A 263 -1.90 6.28 18.19
N PHE A 264 -2.04 4.97 18.00
CA PHE A 264 -1.63 4.33 16.75
C PHE A 264 -2.45 4.86 15.55
N SER A 265 -3.78 4.99 15.69
CA SER A 265 -4.61 5.53 14.61
C SER A 265 -4.26 6.98 14.26
N ILE A 266 -3.96 7.82 15.25
CA ILE A 266 -3.51 9.20 15.04
C ILE A 266 -2.18 9.23 14.28
N ILE A 267 -1.23 8.38 14.65
CA ILE A 267 0.08 8.27 14.02
C ILE A 267 -0.05 7.83 12.56
N VAL A 268 -0.82 6.78 12.28
CA VAL A 268 -1.05 6.30 10.90
C VAL A 268 -1.73 7.38 10.05
N SER A 269 -2.69 8.09 10.62
CA SER A 269 -3.38 9.20 9.93
C SER A 269 -2.48 10.40 9.71
N ALA A 270 -1.58 10.71 10.65
CA ALA A 270 -0.56 11.74 10.47
C ALA A 270 0.42 11.40 9.34
N THR A 271 0.83 10.12 9.23
CA THR A 271 1.63 9.63 8.10
C THR A 271 0.94 9.87 6.76
N ALA A 272 -0.35 9.51 6.66
CA ALA A 272 -1.12 9.73 5.45
C ALA A 272 -1.33 11.24 5.16
N GLY A 273 -1.51 12.07 6.19
CA GLY A 273 -1.55 13.54 6.08
C GLY A 273 -0.24 14.12 5.53
N GLY A 274 0.90 13.60 5.98
CA GLY A 274 2.22 13.92 5.43
C GLY A 274 2.33 13.56 3.95
N ALA A 275 1.89 12.37 3.57
CA ALA A 275 1.90 11.90 2.19
C ALA A 275 1.03 12.78 1.26
N ILE A 276 -0.18 13.15 1.69
CA ILE A 276 -1.04 14.09 0.95
C ILE A 276 -0.37 15.46 0.80
N SER A 277 0.23 15.98 1.87
CA SER A 277 0.95 17.25 1.85
C SER A 277 2.11 17.23 0.86
N ALA A 278 2.87 16.12 0.80
CA ALA A 278 3.93 15.91 -0.18
C ALA A 278 3.40 15.95 -1.62
N ALA A 279 2.32 15.21 -1.90
CA ALA A 279 1.71 15.17 -3.23
C ALA A 279 1.22 16.56 -3.68
N LEU A 280 0.61 17.33 -2.77
CA LEU A 280 0.19 18.71 -3.04
C LEU A 280 1.38 19.64 -3.28
N MET A 281 2.44 19.55 -2.46
CA MET A 281 3.65 20.34 -2.65
C MET A 281 4.33 20.03 -3.98
N MET A 282 4.44 18.75 -4.35
CA MET A 282 4.98 18.33 -5.66
C MET A 282 4.17 18.93 -6.81
N LYS A 283 2.84 18.96 -6.69
CA LYS A 283 1.97 19.52 -7.73
C LYS A 283 2.11 21.03 -7.90
N PHE A 284 2.20 21.79 -6.79
CA PHE A 284 2.07 23.26 -6.83
C PHE A 284 3.39 24.01 -6.66
N LYS A 285 4.29 23.53 -5.80
CA LYS A 285 5.51 24.28 -5.45
C LYS A 285 6.80 23.64 -5.96
N LEU A 286 6.86 22.32 -6.01
CA LEU A 286 8.09 21.60 -6.33
C LEU A 286 8.14 21.11 -7.78
N ARG A 287 7.22 21.53 -8.63
CA ARG A 287 7.09 21.09 -10.03
C ARG A 287 8.36 21.32 -10.86
N ASN A 288 9.11 22.37 -10.56
CA ASN A 288 10.29 22.79 -11.34
C ASN A 288 11.62 22.39 -10.67
N PHE A 289 11.57 21.64 -9.57
CA PHE A 289 12.79 21.17 -8.90
C PHE A 289 13.32 19.90 -9.58
N ASP A 290 14.64 19.74 -9.53
CA ASP A 290 15.31 18.53 -10.01
C ASP A 290 14.86 17.30 -9.22
N GLU A 291 14.45 16.25 -9.93
CA GLU A 291 13.85 15.05 -9.34
C GLU A 291 14.85 14.26 -8.49
N ILE A 292 16.16 14.32 -8.83
CA ILE A 292 17.20 13.61 -8.06
C ILE A 292 17.45 14.36 -6.75
N LEU A 293 17.42 15.69 -6.78
CA LEU A 293 17.53 16.52 -5.56
C LEU A 293 16.33 16.32 -4.65
N LEU A 294 15.12 16.31 -5.21
CA LEU A 294 13.88 16.02 -4.46
C LEU A 294 13.93 14.66 -3.80
N ARG A 295 14.39 13.63 -4.53
CA ARG A 295 14.54 12.28 -4.00
C ARG A 295 15.54 12.23 -2.83
N SER A 296 16.67 12.92 -2.96
CA SER A 296 17.69 12.97 -1.91
C SER A 296 17.19 13.69 -0.65
N GLY A 297 16.50 14.82 -0.82
CA GLY A 297 15.86 15.55 0.26
C GLY A 297 14.76 14.72 0.96
N ALA A 298 13.97 13.99 0.18
CA ALA A 298 12.94 13.09 0.70
C ALA A 298 13.53 11.97 1.58
N LEU A 299 14.63 11.35 1.15
CA LEU A 299 15.34 10.35 1.93
C LEU A 299 15.93 10.92 3.23
N LEU A 300 16.45 12.14 3.20
CA LEU A 300 16.93 12.83 4.42
C LEU A 300 15.78 13.09 5.40
N ILE A 301 14.63 13.60 4.93
CA ILE A 301 13.45 13.83 5.77
C ILE A 301 12.98 12.49 6.37
N PHE A 302 12.88 11.43 5.56
CA PHE A 302 12.48 10.10 6.00
C PHE A 302 13.44 9.53 7.06
N SER A 303 14.76 9.63 6.82
CA SER A 303 15.79 9.20 7.77
C SER A 303 15.73 10.00 9.08
N THR A 304 15.55 11.32 9.00
CA THR A 304 15.42 12.19 10.17
C THR A 304 14.23 11.80 11.03
N ALA A 305 13.07 11.52 10.40
CA ALA A 305 11.88 11.07 11.12
C ALA A 305 12.14 9.75 11.88
N LEU A 306 12.76 8.77 11.23
CA LEU A 306 13.10 7.49 11.90
C LEU A 306 14.11 7.66 13.01
N THR A 307 15.13 8.51 12.82
CA THR A 307 16.13 8.82 13.85
C THR A 307 15.50 9.50 15.06
N LEU A 308 14.59 10.47 14.83
CA LEU A 308 13.85 11.12 15.91
C LEU A 308 12.98 10.11 16.67
N THR A 309 12.33 9.17 15.96
CA THR A 309 11.58 8.10 16.61
C THR A 309 12.48 7.27 17.51
N ALA A 310 13.65 6.83 17.01
CA ALA A 310 14.60 6.06 17.78
C ALA A 310 15.10 6.82 19.03
N ILE A 311 15.37 8.12 18.91
CA ILE A 311 15.77 9.00 20.03
C ILE A 311 14.66 9.10 21.08
N LEU A 312 13.41 9.36 20.67
CA LEU A 312 12.27 9.45 21.57
C LEU A 312 12.06 8.16 22.37
N VAL A 313 12.31 7.02 21.72
CA VAL A 313 12.22 5.69 22.34
C VAL A 313 13.36 5.46 23.33
N PHE A 314 14.60 5.70 22.89
CA PHE A 314 15.80 5.41 23.68
C PHE A 314 15.85 6.24 24.97
N PHE A 315 15.58 7.53 24.87
CA PHE A 315 15.63 8.45 26.03
C PHE A 315 14.34 8.45 26.86
N GLN A 316 13.31 7.69 26.49
CA GLN A 316 12.03 7.62 27.19
C GLN A 316 11.45 9.01 27.53
N THR A 317 11.58 9.95 26.61
CA THR A 317 11.27 11.37 26.81
C THR A 317 9.85 11.56 27.36
N PRO A 318 9.61 12.28 28.44
CA PRO A 318 8.28 12.57 28.95
C PRO A 318 7.41 13.23 27.87
N GLY A 319 6.15 12.78 27.73
CA GLY A 319 5.23 13.33 26.73
C GLY A 319 5.53 12.94 25.28
N ARG A 320 6.41 11.96 25.03
CA ARG A 320 6.77 11.48 23.68
C ARG A 320 5.56 11.13 22.79
N ALA A 321 4.45 10.70 23.39
CA ALA A 321 3.23 10.39 22.68
C ALA A 321 2.71 11.56 21.82
N TYR A 322 2.91 12.81 22.27
CA TYR A 322 2.49 14.01 21.52
C TYR A 322 3.42 14.34 20.35
N PHE A 323 4.67 13.87 20.38
CA PHE A 323 5.64 14.11 19.31
C PHE A 323 5.53 13.08 18.18
N TYR A 324 5.09 11.86 18.47
CA TYR A 324 4.97 10.81 17.44
C TYR A 324 4.14 11.23 16.22
N PRO A 325 2.96 11.86 16.33
CA PRO A 325 2.20 12.26 15.14
C PRO A 325 2.97 13.24 14.24
N MET A 326 3.73 14.18 14.81
CA MET A 326 4.53 15.14 14.05
C MET A 326 5.70 14.44 13.33
N VAL A 327 6.39 13.54 14.00
CA VAL A 327 7.49 12.77 13.43
C VAL A 327 7.00 11.87 12.33
N TRP A 328 5.83 11.23 12.50
CA TRP A 328 5.25 10.35 11.50
C TRP A 328 4.61 11.10 10.34
N PHE A 329 4.16 12.33 10.53
CA PHE A 329 3.81 13.22 9.43
C PHE A 329 5.03 13.48 8.53
N LEU A 330 6.20 13.79 9.11
CA LEU A 330 7.45 13.95 8.36
C LEU A 330 7.88 12.65 7.66
N ASN A 331 7.70 11.50 8.32
CA ASN A 331 7.93 10.18 7.74
C ASN A 331 7.11 9.97 6.46
N GLY A 332 5.79 10.19 6.54
CA GLY A 332 4.88 10.07 5.40
C GLY A 332 5.19 11.07 4.28
N PHE A 333 5.53 12.31 4.65
CA PHE A 333 5.92 13.33 3.68
C PHE A 333 7.19 12.94 2.90
N GLY A 334 8.23 12.47 3.62
CA GLY A 334 9.48 12.04 3.00
C GLY A 334 9.28 10.81 2.12
N TYR A 335 8.55 9.80 2.60
CA TYR A 335 8.29 8.58 1.85
C TYR A 335 7.49 8.83 0.56
N GLU A 336 6.42 9.60 0.62
CA GLU A 336 5.59 9.90 -0.57
C GLU A 336 6.35 10.75 -1.59
N THR A 337 7.13 11.76 -1.15
CA THR A 337 7.98 12.54 -2.03
C THR A 337 8.99 11.65 -2.77
N LEU A 338 9.58 10.67 -2.08
CA LEU A 338 10.47 9.67 -2.67
C LEU A 338 9.76 8.83 -3.73
N ILE A 339 8.57 8.32 -3.44
CA ILE A 339 7.79 7.50 -4.37
C ILE A 339 7.41 8.30 -5.62
N ILE A 340 6.92 9.53 -5.46
CA ILE A 340 6.52 10.37 -6.59
C ILE A 340 7.74 10.70 -7.46
N SER A 341 8.84 11.18 -6.88
CA SER A 341 10.06 11.50 -7.64
C SER A 341 10.65 10.29 -8.35
N SER A 342 10.65 9.12 -7.71
CA SER A 342 11.12 7.87 -8.32
C SER A 342 10.25 7.43 -9.50
N ASN A 343 8.92 7.60 -9.41
CA ASN A 343 8.00 7.30 -10.50
C ASN A 343 8.17 8.26 -11.68
N ILE A 344 8.44 9.55 -11.43
CA ILE A 344 8.72 10.54 -12.50
C ILE A 344 10.00 10.13 -13.23
N ILE A 345 11.09 9.85 -12.51
CA ILE A 345 12.36 9.41 -13.09
C ILE A 345 12.16 8.12 -13.93
N LEU A 346 11.36 7.18 -13.44
CA LEU A 346 11.04 5.97 -14.19
C LEU A 346 10.35 6.28 -15.52
N GLN A 347 9.35 7.16 -15.52
CA GLN A 347 8.61 7.52 -16.73
C GLN A 347 9.47 8.31 -17.74
N GLN A 348 10.38 9.15 -17.26
CA GLN A 348 11.25 9.96 -18.11
C GLN A 348 12.39 9.16 -18.75
N LEU A 349 12.99 8.22 -18.00
CA LEU A 349 14.22 7.55 -18.43
C LEU A 349 14.01 6.10 -18.90
N CYS A 350 12.85 5.49 -18.65
CA CYS A 350 12.60 4.12 -19.07
C CYS A 350 12.09 4.08 -20.51
N PRO A 351 12.69 3.25 -21.40
CA PRO A 351 12.18 3.05 -22.75
C PRO A 351 10.73 2.56 -22.72
N THR A 352 9.87 3.16 -23.54
CA THR A 352 8.42 2.87 -23.58
C THR A 352 8.10 1.41 -23.85
N GLU A 353 8.93 0.74 -24.65
CA GLU A 353 8.78 -0.68 -25.02
C GLU A 353 8.95 -1.63 -23.83
N ASN A 354 9.74 -1.24 -22.82
CA ASN A 354 10.11 -2.08 -21.68
C ASN A 354 9.50 -1.64 -20.36
N ILE A 355 8.81 -0.50 -20.32
CA ILE A 355 8.32 0.12 -19.07
C ILE A 355 7.39 -0.82 -18.27
N GLY A 356 6.54 -1.58 -18.95
CA GLY A 356 5.63 -2.52 -18.31
C GLY A 356 6.37 -3.66 -17.60
N ARG A 357 7.34 -4.29 -18.29
CA ARG A 357 8.14 -5.40 -17.72
C ARG A 357 9.01 -4.94 -16.58
N ILE A 358 9.69 -3.81 -16.75
CA ILE A 358 10.58 -3.23 -15.73
C ILE A 358 9.78 -2.85 -14.49
N SER A 359 8.64 -2.16 -14.66
CA SER A 359 7.77 -1.78 -13.54
C SER A 359 7.22 -3.00 -12.79
N LEU A 360 6.83 -4.07 -13.51
CA LEU A 360 6.32 -5.29 -12.88
C LEU A 360 7.43 -6.01 -12.10
N SER A 361 8.61 -6.18 -12.70
CA SER A 361 9.76 -6.83 -12.05
C SER A 361 10.18 -6.05 -10.80
N PHE A 362 10.24 -4.74 -10.90
CA PHE A 362 10.57 -3.86 -9.79
C PHE A 362 9.54 -3.97 -8.65
N ARG A 363 8.25 -3.94 -8.98
CA ARG A 363 7.17 -4.09 -7.99
C ARG A 363 7.20 -5.45 -7.30
N SER A 364 7.52 -6.52 -8.02
CA SER A 364 7.66 -7.86 -7.43
C SER A 364 8.78 -7.92 -6.39
N ILE A 365 9.93 -7.29 -6.68
CA ILE A 365 11.04 -7.23 -5.73
C ILE A 365 10.68 -6.33 -4.52
N GLN A 366 9.97 -5.22 -4.74
CA GLN A 366 9.48 -4.39 -3.64
C GLN A 366 8.55 -5.18 -2.70
N ILE A 367 7.64 -5.99 -3.25
CA ILE A 367 6.77 -6.86 -2.46
C ILE A 367 7.60 -7.85 -1.65
N LEU A 368 8.63 -8.45 -2.23
CA LEU A 368 9.54 -9.33 -1.51
C LEU A 368 10.21 -8.61 -0.33
N CYS A 369 10.68 -7.38 -0.51
CA CYS A 369 11.23 -6.56 0.56
C CYS A 369 10.22 -6.30 1.70
N VAL A 370 8.95 -6.02 1.34
CA VAL A 370 7.88 -5.79 2.32
C VAL A 370 7.52 -7.08 3.07
N ILE A 371 7.60 -8.25 2.44
CA ILE A 371 7.31 -9.54 3.08
C ILE A 371 8.47 -9.99 3.98
N THR A 372 9.72 -9.78 3.56
CA THR A 372 10.91 -10.20 4.35
C THR A 372 11.28 -9.20 5.43
N GLY A 373 10.97 -7.92 5.22
CA GLY A 373 11.28 -6.83 6.16
C GLY A 373 10.83 -7.09 7.60
N PRO A 374 9.58 -7.51 7.86
CA PRO A 374 9.09 -7.78 9.23
C PRO A 374 9.89 -8.85 9.96
N SER A 375 10.35 -9.90 9.25
CA SER A 375 11.22 -10.93 9.83
C SER A 375 12.57 -10.36 10.26
N LEU A 376 13.17 -9.51 9.41
CA LEU A 376 14.39 -8.77 9.76
C LEU A 376 14.15 -7.82 10.93
N GLY A 377 13.03 -7.10 10.95
CA GLY A 377 12.63 -6.25 12.08
C GLY A 377 12.52 -7.03 13.39
N THR A 378 11.92 -8.22 13.35
CA THR A 378 11.85 -9.11 14.51
C THR A 378 13.25 -9.52 15.00
N MET A 379 14.15 -9.91 14.10
CA MET A 379 15.54 -10.26 14.47
C MET A 379 16.25 -9.08 15.13
N LEU A 380 16.06 -7.88 14.62
CA LEU A 380 16.62 -6.66 15.19
C LEU A 380 16.04 -6.36 16.58
N ILE A 381 14.74 -6.55 16.79
CA ILE A 381 14.12 -6.40 18.11
C ILE A 381 14.70 -7.38 19.12
N ILE A 382 14.92 -8.64 18.72
CA ILE A 382 15.50 -9.68 19.59
C ILE A 382 16.96 -9.36 19.92
N ALA A 383 17.74 -8.87 18.96
CA ALA A 383 19.17 -8.61 19.13
C ALA A 383 19.49 -7.28 19.82
N GLY A 384 18.74 -6.22 19.54
CA GLY A 384 19.06 -4.84 19.96
C GLY A 384 17.90 -4.08 20.64
N GLY A 385 16.82 -4.79 20.96
CA GLY A 385 15.64 -4.18 21.54
C GLY A 385 14.76 -3.43 20.54
N ARG A 386 13.70 -2.83 21.04
CA ARG A 386 12.65 -2.20 20.22
C ARG A 386 13.06 -0.98 19.38
N PRO A 387 14.06 -0.17 19.77
CA PRO A 387 14.57 0.91 18.92
C PRO A 387 15.34 0.41 17.69
N ALA A 388 15.89 -0.82 17.73
CA ALA A 388 16.81 -1.31 16.71
C ALA A 388 16.26 -1.28 15.28
N PRO A 389 14.99 -1.65 14.98
CA PRO A 389 14.42 -1.52 13.64
C PRO A 389 14.44 -0.07 13.11
N PHE A 390 14.13 0.90 13.97
CA PHE A 390 14.11 2.31 13.59
C PHE A 390 15.51 2.85 13.34
N ILE A 391 16.49 2.47 14.17
CA ILE A 391 17.90 2.87 14.02
C ILE A 391 18.46 2.31 12.69
N VAL A 392 18.23 1.02 12.41
CA VAL A 392 18.73 0.39 11.19
C VAL A 392 18.05 0.99 9.96
N ALA A 393 16.74 1.18 9.98
CA ALA A 393 16.01 1.81 8.90
C ALA A 393 16.45 3.27 8.67
N ALA A 394 16.70 4.03 9.73
CA ALA A 394 17.25 5.39 9.65
C ALA A 394 18.64 5.39 9.02
N GLY A 395 19.54 4.51 9.46
CA GLY A 395 20.87 4.36 8.88
C GLY A 395 20.82 4.00 7.39
N MET A 396 19.98 3.05 6.99
CA MET A 396 19.76 2.70 5.59
C MET A 396 19.28 3.91 4.77
N ALA A 397 18.29 4.64 5.26
CA ALA A 397 17.76 5.81 4.57
C ALA A 397 18.82 6.93 4.47
N PHE A 398 19.59 7.15 5.52
CA PHE A 398 20.68 8.16 5.53
C PHE A 398 21.79 7.81 4.54
N LEU A 399 22.23 6.55 4.51
CA LEU A 399 23.26 6.10 3.57
C LEU A 399 22.77 6.22 2.12
N THR A 400 21.51 5.86 1.86
CA THR A 400 20.93 6.01 0.52
C THR A 400 20.76 7.47 0.11
N ALA A 401 20.41 8.36 1.05
CA ALA A 401 20.35 9.81 0.80
C ALA A 401 21.73 10.37 0.47
N SER A 402 22.74 10.04 1.27
CA SER A 402 24.12 10.48 1.06
C SER A 402 24.65 10.01 -0.29
N ALA A 403 24.43 8.74 -0.65
CA ALA A 403 24.78 8.21 -1.95
C ALA A 403 24.03 8.92 -3.10
N SER A 404 22.74 9.25 -2.91
CA SER A 404 21.94 9.98 -3.91
C SER A 404 22.49 11.40 -4.14
N VAL A 405 22.88 12.11 -3.07
CA VAL A 405 23.50 13.44 -3.19
C VAL A 405 24.85 13.35 -3.90
N MET A 406 25.70 12.37 -3.57
CA MET A 406 27.00 12.19 -4.25
C MET A 406 26.81 11.93 -5.76
N VAL A 407 25.84 11.09 -6.11
CA VAL A 407 25.51 10.82 -7.52
C VAL A 407 25.04 12.08 -8.23
N TYR A 408 24.20 12.88 -7.58
CA TYR A 408 23.73 14.15 -8.12
C TYR A 408 24.88 15.11 -8.41
N LEU A 409 25.77 15.33 -7.44
CA LEU A 409 26.94 16.19 -7.58
C LEU A 409 27.91 15.69 -8.68
N TYR A 410 28.11 14.39 -8.77
CA TYR A 410 28.91 13.77 -9.84
C TYR A 410 28.33 14.05 -11.23
N LEU A 411 27.01 13.89 -11.40
CA LEU A 411 26.33 14.12 -12.66
C LEU A 411 26.38 15.58 -13.08
N GLN A 412 26.18 16.51 -12.14
CA GLN A 412 26.33 17.96 -12.41
C GLN A 412 27.74 18.32 -12.88
N LYS A 413 28.76 17.80 -12.18
CA LYS A 413 30.16 18.02 -12.56
C LYS A 413 30.47 17.49 -13.96
N LYS A 414 29.94 16.33 -14.33
CA LYS A 414 30.10 15.74 -15.66
C LYS A 414 29.43 16.59 -16.75
N GLN A 415 28.25 17.14 -16.51
CA GLN A 415 27.55 18.02 -17.45
C GLN A 415 28.30 19.34 -17.65
N ALA A 416 28.89 19.90 -16.59
CA ALA A 416 29.69 21.12 -16.67
C ALA A 416 30.99 20.95 -17.47
N HIS A 417 31.50 19.71 -17.63
CA HIS A 417 32.75 19.41 -18.34
C HIS A 417 32.53 18.87 -19.78
N THR A 418 31.29 18.67 -20.23
CA THR A 418 30.99 18.39 -21.64
C THR A 418 30.73 19.71 -22.34
N PRO A 419 31.68 20.22 -23.20
CA PRO A 419 31.41 21.41 -23.98
C PRO A 419 30.21 21.15 -24.90
N VAL A 420 29.31 22.13 -24.94
CA VAL A 420 28.21 22.17 -25.92
C VAL A 420 28.86 22.17 -27.31
N SER A 421 28.85 21.01 -27.99
CA SER A 421 29.25 20.87 -29.39
C SER A 421 28.10 21.23 -30.30
#